data_43c4a9801dbf8a89f1a48b1cd3bbb35f
#
_entry.id   43c4a9801dbf8a89f1a48b1cd3bbb35f
#
_cell.length_a   1.000
_cell.length_b   1.000
_cell.length_c   1.000
_cell.angle_alpha   90.00
_cell.angle_beta   90.00
_cell.angle_gamma   90.00
#
_symmetry.space_group_name_H-M   'P 1'
#
loop_
_entity.id
_entity.type
_entity.pdbx_description
1 polymer ?
#
loop_
_entity_poly.entity_id
_entity_poly.type
_entity_poly.pdbx_seq_one_letter_code
_entity_poly.pdbx_strand_id
1 'polypeptide(L)'
;MCRFFLVDGGHAVLSAFSPASQEYAGKMLEERAVQLRLHTRVKEIGAGHVLLSDGTHIPTHTVIWAGGLKAASLSNDLGVPTGSGGRLDVAADLTVPGLTAVYALGDFANITGKDGSPLPQLASVAEQSGKCCAKNILLEIAGKPGVPFHYLDKGIMAIIGRNSGVAEVGEHRLQIHGAIAFAAWLGVHAALLSSTRAKMEAFMEWAWDYFGGARSDAVLDRKEELQIDWNADGDSPSPETPQAAAQPEAKHS
;
A
#
# COMPACT_ATOMS: atom_id res chain seq x y z
N MET A 1 30.10 5.28 3.12
CA MET A 1 29.13 4.63 4.02
C MET A 1 27.74 5.05 3.56
N CYS A 2 26.83 4.11 3.29
CA CYS A 2 25.47 4.43 2.88
C CYS A 2 24.67 4.89 4.12
N ARG A 3 23.82 5.91 3.95
CA ARG A 3 22.89 6.40 4.99
C ARG A 3 21.47 6.13 4.53
N PHE A 4 20.63 5.65 5.43
CA PHE A 4 19.22 5.41 5.17
C PHE A 4 18.38 6.41 5.93
N PHE A 5 17.43 7.03 5.24
CA PHE A 5 16.46 7.95 5.83
C PHE A 5 15.05 7.38 5.64
N LEU A 6 14.24 7.42 6.69
CA LEU A 6 12.80 7.18 6.62
C LEU A 6 12.11 8.50 6.94
N VAL A 7 11.37 9.03 5.97
CA VAL A 7 10.65 10.29 6.08
C VAL A 7 9.17 10.01 6.20
N ASP A 8 8.51 10.52 7.25
CA ASP A 8 7.08 10.34 7.49
C ASP A 8 6.47 11.62 8.06
N GLY A 9 5.30 12.00 7.54
CA GLY A 9 4.55 13.15 8.03
C GLY A 9 3.89 12.94 9.40
N GLY A 10 3.80 11.69 9.86
CA GLY A 10 3.25 11.31 11.16
C GLY A 10 4.22 11.57 12.32
N HIS A 11 3.71 11.42 13.53
CA HIS A 11 4.48 11.57 14.78
C HIS A 11 5.31 10.32 15.12
N ALA A 12 4.97 9.19 14.53
CA ALA A 12 5.65 7.91 14.74
C ALA A 12 5.53 7.04 13.48
N VAL A 13 6.43 6.08 13.34
CA VAL A 13 6.31 5.01 12.35
C VAL A 13 5.15 4.09 12.75
N LEU A 14 4.56 3.37 11.80
CA LEU A 14 3.46 2.42 12.03
C LEU A 14 2.26 3.07 12.75
N SER A 15 1.74 4.17 12.23
CA SER A 15 0.68 4.99 12.84
C SER A 15 -0.61 4.23 13.22
N ALA A 16 -0.89 3.08 12.58
CA ALA A 16 -2.04 2.22 12.90
C ALA A 16 -1.84 1.33 14.13
N PHE A 17 -0.63 1.28 14.69
CA PHE A 17 -0.29 0.47 15.86
C PHE A 17 -0.34 1.28 17.16
N SER A 18 -0.36 0.57 18.29
CA SER A 18 -0.31 1.19 19.61
C SER A 18 1.02 1.93 19.84
N PRO A 19 1.05 2.91 20.78
CA PRO A 19 2.27 3.66 21.10
C PRO A 19 3.48 2.77 21.46
N ALA A 20 3.26 1.68 22.18
CA ALA A 20 4.34 0.75 22.54
C ALA A 20 4.93 0.02 21.32
N SER A 21 4.09 -0.39 20.37
CA SER A 21 4.54 -0.99 19.11
C SER A 21 5.26 0.02 18.22
N GLN A 22 4.80 1.27 18.20
CA GLN A 22 5.44 2.38 17.47
C GLN A 22 6.84 2.68 18.02
N GLU A 23 6.96 2.77 19.35
CA GLU A 23 8.24 3.00 20.03
C GLU A 23 9.23 1.87 19.75
N TYR A 24 8.77 0.61 19.89
CA TYR A 24 9.58 -0.55 19.54
C TYR A 24 10.07 -0.50 18.09
N ALA A 25 9.18 -0.17 17.15
CA ALA A 25 9.52 -0.08 15.73
C ALA A 25 10.55 1.02 15.45
N GLY A 26 10.37 2.20 16.03
CA GLY A 26 11.32 3.31 15.92
C GLY A 26 12.71 2.91 16.40
N LYS A 27 12.80 2.34 17.61
CA LYS A 27 14.06 1.85 18.17
C LYS A 27 14.75 0.81 17.28
N MET A 28 13.98 -0.16 16.75
CA MET A 28 14.54 -1.20 15.88
C MET A 28 15.06 -0.65 14.55
N LEU A 29 14.47 0.41 14.02
CA LEU A 29 14.95 1.11 12.82
C LEU A 29 16.25 1.87 13.11
N GLU A 30 16.29 2.61 14.22
CA GLU A 30 17.49 3.35 14.65
C GLU A 30 18.68 2.44 14.93
N GLU A 31 18.46 1.31 15.59
CA GLU A 31 19.49 0.28 15.80
C GLU A 31 20.06 -0.30 14.49
N ARG A 32 19.28 -0.19 13.40
CA ARG A 32 19.72 -0.55 12.04
C ARG A 32 20.29 0.63 11.26
N ALA A 33 20.64 1.70 11.95
CA ALA A 33 21.20 2.93 11.39
C ALA A 33 20.26 3.64 10.37
N VAL A 34 18.93 3.45 10.48
CA VAL A 34 17.94 4.22 9.76
C VAL A 34 17.68 5.54 10.50
N GLN A 35 17.86 6.66 9.83
CA GLN A 35 17.59 7.99 10.39
C GLN A 35 16.12 8.34 10.19
N LEU A 36 15.36 8.46 11.27
CA LEU A 36 13.95 8.84 11.21
C LEU A 36 13.82 10.36 11.05
N ARG A 37 12.99 10.78 10.10
CA ARG A 37 12.54 12.17 9.86
C ARG A 37 11.03 12.20 9.97
N LEU A 38 10.54 12.24 11.19
CA LEU A 38 9.12 12.29 11.52
C LEU A 38 8.61 13.73 11.51
N HIS A 39 7.28 13.92 11.50
CA HIS A 39 6.62 15.23 11.35
C HIS A 39 7.06 16.00 10.11
N THR A 40 7.63 15.32 9.12
CA THR A 40 8.26 15.95 7.97
C THR A 40 7.79 15.26 6.70
N ARG A 41 7.42 16.04 5.69
CA ARG A 41 6.98 15.52 4.39
C ARG A 41 8.03 15.78 3.33
N VAL A 42 8.04 14.93 2.32
CA VAL A 42 8.79 15.22 1.08
C VAL A 42 8.06 16.35 0.36
N LYS A 43 8.79 17.41 0.03
CA LYS A 43 8.29 18.55 -0.72
C LYS A 43 8.63 18.43 -2.20
N GLU A 44 9.83 17.93 -2.50
CA GLU A 44 10.34 17.84 -3.86
C GLU A 44 11.36 16.70 -3.98
N ILE A 45 11.37 16.03 -5.12
CA ILE A 45 12.37 15.03 -5.49
C ILE A 45 13.08 15.53 -6.76
N GLY A 46 14.35 15.88 -6.61
CA GLY A 46 15.20 16.32 -7.73
C GLY A 46 16.18 15.24 -8.19
N ALA A 47 16.93 15.50 -9.24
CA ALA A 47 17.84 14.54 -9.89
C ALA A 47 18.97 14.00 -8.99
N GLY A 48 19.22 14.57 -7.84
CA GLY A 48 20.29 14.12 -6.92
C GLY A 48 20.00 14.45 -5.47
N HIS A 49 18.75 14.82 -5.16
CA HIS A 49 18.38 15.22 -3.81
C HIS A 49 16.88 15.06 -3.55
N VAL A 50 16.52 15.05 -2.28
CA VAL A 50 15.15 15.20 -1.79
C VAL A 50 15.10 16.44 -0.91
N LEU A 51 14.13 17.34 -1.17
CA LEU A 51 13.82 18.48 -0.33
C LEU A 51 12.66 18.14 0.60
N LEU A 52 12.86 18.35 1.89
CA LEU A 52 11.84 18.14 2.90
C LEU A 52 11.06 19.44 3.22
N SER A 53 9.91 19.29 3.85
CA SER A 53 9.03 20.42 4.21
C SER A 53 9.63 21.38 5.24
N ASP A 54 10.61 20.92 6.02
CA ASP A 54 11.39 21.73 6.98
C ASP A 54 12.58 22.47 6.34
N GLY A 55 12.74 22.36 5.02
CA GLY A 55 13.85 22.94 4.27
C GLY A 55 15.12 22.08 4.22
N THR A 56 15.13 20.91 4.83
CA THR A 56 16.27 19.99 4.80
C THR A 56 16.48 19.42 3.40
N HIS A 57 17.72 19.50 2.87
CA HIS A 57 18.14 18.85 1.65
C HIS A 57 18.87 17.55 1.96
N ILE A 58 18.38 16.43 1.43
CA ILE A 58 19.02 15.12 1.53
C ILE A 58 19.63 14.77 0.18
N PRO A 59 20.96 14.81 0.00
CA PRO A 59 21.59 14.35 -1.25
C PRO A 59 21.43 12.83 -1.36
N THR A 60 20.81 12.37 -2.44
CA THR A 60 20.54 10.96 -2.71
C THR A 60 20.31 10.73 -4.19
N HIS A 61 20.67 9.52 -4.66
CA HIS A 61 20.35 9.00 -5.99
C HIS A 61 19.33 7.88 -5.97
N THR A 62 18.88 7.48 -4.78
CA THR A 62 17.89 6.41 -4.64
C THR A 62 16.77 6.87 -3.73
N VAL A 63 15.55 6.88 -4.26
CA VAL A 63 14.35 7.19 -3.52
C VAL A 63 13.38 6.01 -3.65
N ILE A 64 12.89 5.50 -2.53
CA ILE A 64 11.85 4.49 -2.48
C ILE A 64 10.59 5.18 -2.00
N TRP A 65 9.62 5.35 -2.90
CA TRP A 65 8.34 5.96 -2.58
C TRP A 65 7.38 4.90 -2.04
N ALA A 66 7.07 4.98 -0.75
CA ALA A 66 6.14 4.10 -0.06
C ALA A 66 5.00 4.92 0.58
N GLY A 67 4.44 5.87 -0.18
CA GLY A 67 3.48 6.87 0.30
C GLY A 67 2.04 6.38 0.49
N GLY A 68 1.79 5.07 0.54
CA GLY A 68 0.48 4.49 0.73
C GLY A 68 -0.21 4.07 -0.58
N LEU A 69 -1.50 3.76 -0.48
CA LEU A 69 -2.32 3.27 -1.59
C LEU A 69 -3.36 4.30 -1.98
N LYS A 70 -3.60 4.42 -3.28
CA LYS A 70 -4.71 5.16 -3.88
C LYS A 70 -5.53 4.18 -4.71
N ALA A 71 -6.84 4.37 -4.75
CA ALA A 71 -7.68 3.54 -5.62
C ALA A 71 -7.32 3.78 -7.10
N ALA A 72 -7.54 2.75 -7.93
CA ALA A 72 -7.34 2.87 -9.36
C ALA A 72 -8.23 3.97 -9.96
N SER A 73 -7.79 4.61 -11.05
CA SER A 73 -8.49 5.70 -11.72
C SER A 73 -9.90 5.34 -12.22
N LEU A 74 -10.19 4.05 -12.34
CA LEU A 74 -11.52 3.54 -12.71
C LEU A 74 -12.65 4.15 -11.88
N SER A 75 -12.40 4.47 -10.58
CA SER A 75 -13.40 5.12 -9.74
C SER A 75 -13.86 6.48 -10.27
N ASN A 76 -12.98 7.22 -10.92
CA ASN A 76 -13.28 8.52 -11.51
C ASN A 76 -14.19 8.40 -12.74
N ASP A 77 -14.09 7.29 -13.49
CA ASP A 77 -14.80 7.07 -14.74
C ASP A 77 -16.24 6.59 -14.51
N LEU A 78 -16.55 6.12 -13.30
CA LEU A 78 -17.88 5.61 -12.95
C LEU A 78 -18.91 6.70 -12.65
N GLY A 79 -18.47 7.95 -12.44
CA GLY A 79 -19.37 9.08 -12.18
C GLY A 79 -20.13 8.99 -10.86
N VAL A 80 -19.65 8.19 -9.90
CA VAL A 80 -20.23 8.03 -8.55
C VAL A 80 -19.34 8.67 -7.49
N PRO A 81 -19.88 9.03 -6.32
CA PRO A 81 -19.10 9.59 -5.22
C PRO A 81 -17.97 8.68 -4.78
N THR A 82 -16.82 9.30 -4.49
CA THR A 82 -15.64 8.61 -3.97
C THR A 82 -15.23 9.20 -2.62
N GLY A 83 -14.81 8.34 -1.72
CA GLY A 83 -14.26 8.72 -0.42
C GLY A 83 -12.74 8.92 -0.45
N SER A 84 -12.13 8.85 0.72
CA SER A 84 -10.69 9.03 0.91
C SER A 84 -9.87 8.12 -0.01
N GLY A 85 -8.82 8.66 -0.63
CA GLY A 85 -7.95 7.92 -1.54
C GLY A 85 -8.61 7.51 -2.85
N GLY A 86 -9.71 8.15 -3.27
CA GLY A 86 -10.44 7.83 -4.50
C GLY A 86 -11.20 6.49 -4.44
N ARG A 87 -11.43 5.93 -3.24
CA ARG A 87 -12.18 4.69 -3.04
C ARG A 87 -13.67 4.91 -3.26
N LEU A 88 -14.35 3.92 -3.86
CA LEU A 88 -15.80 3.98 -4.05
C LEU A 88 -16.55 3.84 -2.71
N ASP A 89 -17.45 4.76 -2.43
CA ASP A 89 -18.37 4.61 -1.31
C ASP A 89 -19.32 3.45 -1.58
N VAL A 90 -19.52 2.61 -0.56
CA VAL A 90 -20.37 1.42 -0.67
C VAL A 90 -21.44 1.39 0.42
N ALA A 91 -22.58 0.78 0.11
CA ALA A 91 -23.59 0.45 1.10
C ALA A 91 -23.14 -0.70 2.02
N ALA A 92 -23.93 -0.97 3.05
CA ALA A 92 -23.61 -2.01 4.04
C ALA A 92 -23.43 -3.40 3.42
N ASP A 93 -24.08 -3.69 2.31
CA ASP A 93 -24.00 -4.96 1.56
C ASP A 93 -22.93 -4.95 0.45
N LEU A 94 -22.08 -3.93 0.41
CA LEU A 94 -21.00 -3.70 -0.57
C LEU A 94 -21.47 -3.31 -1.97
N THR A 95 -22.74 -3.00 -2.16
CA THR A 95 -23.22 -2.41 -3.43
C THR A 95 -22.75 -0.96 -3.56
N VAL A 96 -22.56 -0.51 -4.81
CA VAL A 96 -22.19 0.89 -5.11
C VAL A 96 -23.47 1.70 -5.32
N PRO A 97 -23.78 2.70 -4.47
CA PRO A 97 -24.97 3.51 -4.62
C PRO A 97 -25.01 4.24 -5.99
N GLY A 98 -26.17 4.19 -6.64
CA GLY A 98 -26.35 4.80 -7.96
C GLY A 98 -26.02 3.89 -9.15
N LEU A 99 -25.45 2.70 -8.91
CA LEU A 99 -25.20 1.70 -9.94
C LEU A 99 -25.99 0.41 -9.65
N THR A 100 -26.53 -0.23 -10.68
CA THR A 100 -27.30 -1.46 -10.54
C THR A 100 -26.38 -2.68 -10.70
N ALA A 101 -26.48 -3.64 -9.76
CA ALA A 101 -25.69 -4.87 -9.75
C ALA A 101 -24.15 -4.65 -9.77
N VAL A 102 -23.68 -3.54 -9.19
CA VAL A 102 -22.26 -3.22 -9.07
C VAL A 102 -21.85 -3.28 -7.61
N TYR A 103 -20.81 -4.02 -7.34
CA TYR A 103 -20.20 -4.17 -6.03
C TYR A 103 -18.77 -3.64 -6.04
N ALA A 104 -18.34 -3.04 -4.93
CA ALA A 104 -16.93 -2.72 -4.70
C ALA A 104 -16.46 -3.32 -3.37
N LEU A 105 -15.21 -3.78 -3.34
CA LEU A 105 -14.65 -4.50 -2.19
C LEU A 105 -13.13 -4.28 -2.07
N GLY A 106 -12.55 -4.69 -0.95
CA GLY A 106 -11.10 -4.59 -0.70
C GLY A 106 -10.61 -3.14 -0.73
N ASP A 107 -9.42 -2.95 -1.27
CA ASP A 107 -8.72 -1.66 -1.28
C ASP A 107 -9.39 -0.59 -2.16
N PHE A 108 -10.28 -1.02 -3.06
CA PHE A 108 -11.02 -0.14 -3.95
C PHE A 108 -12.30 0.42 -3.32
N ALA A 109 -12.79 -0.18 -2.23
CA ALA A 109 -14.01 0.22 -1.56
C ALA A 109 -13.75 1.05 -0.30
N ASN A 110 -14.55 2.11 -0.11
CA ASN A 110 -14.60 2.88 1.12
C ASN A 110 -15.67 2.26 2.05
N ILE A 111 -15.28 1.19 2.74
CA ILE A 111 -16.18 0.43 3.61
C ILE A 111 -16.18 1.08 4.99
N THR A 112 -17.35 1.41 5.52
CA THR A 112 -17.50 1.98 6.87
C THR A 112 -17.46 0.88 7.92
N GLY A 113 -16.56 1.04 8.89
CA GLY A 113 -16.44 0.16 10.07
C GLY A 113 -17.56 0.39 11.10
N LYS A 114 -17.55 -0.42 12.17
CA LYS A 114 -18.54 -0.34 13.27
C LYS A 114 -18.51 0.99 14.01
N ASP A 115 -17.36 1.64 14.05
CA ASP A 115 -17.13 2.93 14.70
C ASP A 115 -17.43 4.14 13.81
N GLY A 116 -17.92 3.91 12.58
CA GLY A 116 -18.18 4.94 11.59
C GLY A 116 -16.94 5.38 10.80
N SER A 117 -15.76 4.88 11.13
CA SER A 117 -14.53 5.17 10.40
C SER A 117 -14.36 4.27 9.18
N PRO A 118 -13.68 4.72 8.11
CA PRO A 118 -13.33 3.87 6.99
C PRO A 118 -12.41 2.72 7.43
N LEU A 119 -12.72 1.51 6.99
CA LEU A 119 -11.83 0.37 7.21
C LEU A 119 -10.49 0.56 6.50
N PRO A 120 -9.39 0.08 7.09
CA PRO A 120 -8.07 0.17 6.48
C PRO A 120 -7.96 -0.75 5.25
N GLN A 121 -7.04 -0.39 4.33
CA GLN A 121 -6.70 -1.20 3.16
C GLN A 121 -5.78 -2.35 3.59
N LEU A 122 -6.39 -3.45 4.03
CA LEU A 122 -5.72 -4.65 4.52
C LEU A 122 -6.21 -5.89 3.77
N ALA A 123 -5.32 -6.85 3.58
CA ALA A 123 -5.65 -8.13 2.96
C ALA A 123 -6.80 -8.86 3.67
N SER A 124 -6.90 -8.74 5.01
CA SER A 124 -8.00 -9.32 5.79
C SER A 124 -9.35 -8.66 5.51
N VAL A 125 -9.39 -7.35 5.25
CA VAL A 125 -10.60 -6.63 4.82
C VAL A 125 -10.99 -7.07 3.41
N ALA A 126 -10.02 -7.14 2.50
CA ALA A 126 -10.24 -7.56 1.12
C ALA A 126 -10.77 -9.02 1.04
N GLU A 127 -10.18 -9.95 1.78
CA GLU A 127 -10.62 -11.35 1.83
C GLU A 127 -12.05 -11.48 2.36
N GLN A 128 -12.34 -10.82 3.49
CA GLN A 128 -13.66 -10.93 4.12
C GLN A 128 -14.74 -10.23 3.31
N SER A 129 -14.48 -9.04 2.76
CA SER A 129 -15.42 -8.33 1.88
C SER A 129 -15.65 -9.10 0.58
N GLY A 130 -14.62 -9.74 0.01
CA GLY A 130 -14.76 -10.60 -1.16
C GLY A 130 -15.69 -11.79 -0.92
N LYS A 131 -15.58 -12.46 0.25
CA LYS A 131 -16.48 -13.56 0.63
C LYS A 131 -17.92 -13.07 0.82
N CYS A 132 -18.11 -11.91 1.44
CA CYS A 132 -19.43 -11.31 1.61
C CYS A 132 -20.05 -10.92 0.26
N CYS A 133 -19.27 -10.29 -0.61
CA CYS A 133 -19.70 -9.89 -1.95
C CYS A 133 -20.14 -11.12 -2.78
N ALA A 134 -19.34 -12.18 -2.80
CA ALA A 134 -19.71 -13.43 -3.49
C ALA A 134 -21.04 -14.02 -2.99
N LYS A 135 -21.26 -13.99 -1.66
CA LYS A 135 -22.53 -14.40 -1.07
C LYS A 135 -23.69 -13.52 -1.51
N ASN A 136 -23.49 -12.20 -1.52
CA ASN A 136 -24.52 -11.24 -1.91
C ASN A 136 -24.89 -11.36 -3.39
N ILE A 137 -23.93 -11.58 -4.28
CA ILE A 137 -24.19 -11.87 -5.71
C ILE A 137 -25.08 -13.14 -5.85
N LEU A 138 -24.79 -14.20 -5.10
CA LEU A 138 -25.60 -15.41 -5.14
C LEU A 138 -27.02 -15.19 -4.58
N LEU A 139 -27.17 -14.35 -3.56
CA LEU A 139 -28.47 -13.97 -3.03
C LEU A 139 -29.26 -13.14 -4.04
N GLU A 140 -28.62 -12.18 -4.72
CA GLU A 140 -29.24 -11.36 -5.75
C GLU A 140 -29.75 -12.22 -6.92
N ILE A 141 -28.94 -13.16 -7.41
CA ILE A 141 -29.34 -14.13 -8.44
C ILE A 141 -30.56 -14.96 -7.99
N ALA A 142 -30.67 -15.27 -6.69
CA ALA A 142 -31.79 -15.99 -6.11
C ALA A 142 -33.00 -15.09 -5.79
N GLY A 143 -32.98 -13.81 -6.14
CA GLY A 143 -34.03 -12.83 -5.81
C GLY A 143 -34.17 -12.51 -4.32
N LYS A 144 -33.09 -12.70 -3.55
CA LYS A 144 -33.05 -12.46 -2.09
C LYS A 144 -32.25 -11.20 -1.77
N PRO A 145 -32.58 -10.50 -0.66
CA PRO A 145 -31.82 -9.33 -0.24
C PRO A 145 -30.40 -9.70 0.16
N GLY A 146 -29.45 -8.81 -0.12
CA GLY A 146 -28.07 -8.92 0.34
C GLY A 146 -27.96 -8.82 1.87
N VAL A 147 -26.87 -9.34 2.41
CA VAL A 147 -26.55 -9.26 3.83
C VAL A 147 -25.48 -8.21 4.08
N PRO A 148 -25.53 -7.47 5.20
CA PRO A 148 -24.52 -6.49 5.53
C PRO A 148 -23.16 -7.14 5.80
N PHE A 149 -22.10 -6.44 5.38
CA PHE A 149 -20.73 -6.82 5.67
C PHE A 149 -20.35 -6.43 7.10
N HIS A 150 -19.75 -7.36 7.81
CA HIS A 150 -19.20 -7.14 9.14
C HIS A 150 -17.75 -7.59 9.16
N TYR A 151 -16.83 -6.63 9.35
CA TYR A 151 -15.42 -6.95 9.47
C TYR A 151 -15.09 -7.53 10.84
N LEU A 152 -14.42 -8.68 10.85
CA LEU A 152 -13.80 -9.27 12.02
C LEU A 152 -12.33 -8.87 12.05
N ASP A 153 -11.99 -7.94 12.95
CA ASP A 153 -10.60 -7.51 13.14
C ASP A 153 -9.80 -8.62 13.84
N LYS A 154 -8.88 -9.23 13.12
CA LYS A 154 -7.97 -10.25 13.66
C LYS A 154 -6.68 -9.64 14.22
N GLY A 155 -6.50 -8.33 14.08
CA GLY A 155 -5.29 -7.61 14.45
C GLY A 155 -4.46 -7.20 13.24
N ILE A 156 -3.31 -6.60 13.52
CA ILE A 156 -2.35 -6.10 12.52
C ILE A 156 -0.95 -6.59 12.86
N MET A 157 -0.13 -6.74 11.82
CA MET A 157 1.26 -7.22 11.96
C MET A 157 2.16 -6.49 10.97
N ALA A 158 3.41 -6.23 11.39
CA ALA A 158 4.43 -5.67 10.50
C ALA A 158 5.82 -6.26 10.80
N ILE A 159 6.65 -6.38 9.77
CA ILE A 159 8.08 -6.70 9.89
C ILE A 159 8.87 -5.39 9.79
N ILE A 160 9.81 -5.21 10.72
CA ILE A 160 10.75 -4.09 10.74
C ILE A 160 12.11 -4.55 10.23
N GLY A 161 12.39 -5.83 10.34
CA GLY A 161 13.61 -6.46 9.88
C GLY A 161 13.73 -7.89 10.39
N ARG A 162 14.84 -8.56 10.08
CA ARG A 162 15.09 -9.95 10.53
C ARG A 162 14.97 -10.04 12.05
N ASN A 163 14.18 -10.99 12.55
CA ASN A 163 13.87 -11.20 13.96
C ASN A 163 13.25 -9.99 14.69
N SER A 164 12.72 -9.04 13.95
CA SER A 164 12.07 -7.85 14.51
C SER A 164 10.73 -7.64 13.82
N GLY A 165 9.69 -8.14 14.45
CA GLY A 165 8.30 -7.91 14.06
C GLY A 165 7.52 -7.23 15.17
N VAL A 166 6.38 -6.69 14.82
CA VAL A 166 5.33 -6.26 15.73
C VAL A 166 4.02 -6.92 15.31
N ALA A 167 3.25 -7.35 16.30
CA ALA A 167 1.92 -7.88 16.08
C ALA A 167 1.00 -7.43 17.21
N GLU A 168 -0.20 -7.01 16.84
CA GLU A 168 -1.29 -6.70 17.75
C GLU A 168 -2.46 -7.58 17.38
N VAL A 169 -2.78 -8.56 18.22
CA VAL A 169 -3.67 -9.67 17.88
C VAL A 169 -5.00 -9.56 18.61
N GLY A 170 -6.09 -9.77 17.87
CA GLY A 170 -7.45 -9.82 18.41
C GLY A 170 -8.01 -8.47 18.85
N GLU A 171 -9.23 -8.49 19.37
CA GLU A 171 -9.95 -7.27 19.79
C GLU A 171 -9.24 -6.53 20.94
N HIS A 172 -8.53 -7.25 21.81
CA HIS A 172 -7.77 -6.67 22.93
C HIS A 172 -6.39 -6.19 22.54
N ARG A 173 -6.02 -6.27 21.25
CA ARG A 173 -4.72 -5.82 20.75
C ARG A 173 -3.54 -6.34 21.57
N LEU A 174 -3.52 -7.67 21.83
CA LEU A 174 -2.39 -8.30 22.51
C LEU A 174 -1.10 -8.05 21.72
N GLN A 175 -0.16 -7.35 22.36
CA GLN A 175 1.09 -6.92 21.73
C GLN A 175 2.14 -8.00 21.83
N ILE A 176 2.73 -8.35 20.68
CA ILE A 176 3.83 -9.29 20.56
C ILE A 176 4.92 -8.61 19.73
N HIS A 177 6.16 -8.65 20.21
CA HIS A 177 7.29 -8.01 19.54
C HIS A 177 8.44 -8.99 19.30
N GLY A 178 9.38 -8.60 18.43
CA GLY A 178 10.64 -9.30 18.21
C GLY A 178 10.52 -10.56 17.36
N ALA A 179 11.33 -11.57 17.66
CA ALA A 179 11.44 -12.80 16.88
C ALA A 179 10.13 -13.61 16.84
N ILE A 180 9.35 -13.59 17.92
CA ILE A 180 8.05 -14.29 17.97
C ILE A 180 7.07 -13.64 17.01
N ALA A 181 6.96 -12.29 17.02
CA ALA A 181 6.11 -11.58 16.07
C ALA A 181 6.58 -11.76 14.62
N PHE A 182 7.89 -11.81 14.39
CA PHE A 182 8.48 -12.10 13.09
C PHE A 182 8.09 -13.49 12.58
N ALA A 183 8.23 -14.54 13.41
CA ALA A 183 7.85 -15.90 13.06
C ALA A 183 6.33 -16.04 12.85
N ALA A 184 5.52 -15.40 13.69
CA ALA A 184 4.08 -15.37 13.55
C ALA A 184 3.65 -14.70 12.23
N TRP A 185 4.31 -13.60 11.84
CA TRP A 185 4.07 -12.93 10.56
C TRP A 185 4.34 -13.88 9.38
N LEU A 186 5.49 -14.55 9.36
CA LEU A 186 5.82 -15.55 8.33
C LEU A 186 4.76 -16.65 8.25
N GLY A 187 4.37 -17.21 9.40
CA GLY A 187 3.37 -18.27 9.48
C GLY A 187 1.99 -17.84 8.96
N VAL A 188 1.50 -16.65 9.38
CA VAL A 188 0.22 -16.12 8.92
C VAL A 188 0.23 -15.85 7.41
N HIS A 189 1.30 -15.22 6.90
CA HIS A 189 1.37 -14.90 5.47
C HIS A 189 1.52 -16.15 4.61
N ALA A 190 2.28 -17.15 5.04
CA ALA A 190 2.33 -18.44 4.36
C ALA A 190 0.96 -19.14 4.36
N ALA A 191 0.22 -19.09 5.48
CA ALA A 191 -1.11 -19.70 5.57
C ALA A 191 -2.13 -19.04 4.64
N LEU A 192 -2.02 -17.73 4.39
CA LEU A 192 -2.92 -16.96 3.54
C LEU A 192 -2.68 -17.17 2.03
N LEU A 193 -1.55 -17.74 1.62
CA LEU A 193 -1.29 -18.06 0.21
C LEU A 193 -2.33 -19.06 -0.31
N SER A 194 -2.76 -18.86 -1.55
CA SER A 194 -3.92 -19.56 -2.12
C SER A 194 -3.68 -21.04 -2.45
N SER A 195 -2.43 -21.45 -2.71
CA SER A 195 -2.12 -22.82 -3.10
C SER A 195 -1.02 -23.44 -2.21
N THR A 196 -1.06 -24.76 -2.05
CA THR A 196 -0.02 -25.51 -1.33
C THR A 196 1.35 -25.32 -1.95
N ARG A 197 1.42 -25.24 -3.28
CA ARG A 197 2.66 -24.98 -4.01
C ARG A 197 3.25 -23.62 -3.64
N ALA A 198 2.45 -22.53 -3.69
CA ALA A 198 2.89 -21.20 -3.32
C ALA A 198 3.36 -21.14 -1.85
N LYS A 199 2.70 -21.87 -0.94
CA LYS A 199 3.13 -21.99 0.46
C LYS A 199 4.52 -22.62 0.59
N MET A 200 4.76 -23.71 -0.14
CA MET A 200 6.04 -24.41 -0.14
C MET A 200 7.15 -23.54 -0.74
N GLU A 201 6.89 -22.91 -1.88
CA GLU A 201 7.83 -22.02 -2.56
C GLU A 201 8.22 -20.86 -1.63
N ALA A 202 7.24 -20.14 -1.06
CA ALA A 202 7.50 -19.06 -0.12
C ALA A 202 8.30 -19.51 1.11
N PHE A 203 7.95 -20.67 1.68
CA PHE A 203 8.67 -21.21 2.83
C PHE A 203 10.13 -21.52 2.50
N MET A 204 10.40 -22.13 1.33
CA MET A 204 11.75 -22.45 0.89
C MET A 204 12.57 -21.20 0.58
N GLU A 205 11.98 -20.20 -0.11
CA GLU A 205 12.64 -18.92 -0.38
C GLU A 205 12.98 -18.19 0.93
N TRP A 206 12.03 -18.08 1.85
CA TRP A 206 12.26 -17.41 3.12
C TRP A 206 13.31 -18.14 3.99
N ALA A 207 13.30 -19.47 3.98
CA ALA A 207 14.33 -20.26 4.66
C ALA A 207 15.71 -20.03 4.01
N TRP A 208 15.76 -20.02 2.67
CA TRP A 208 16.99 -19.73 1.95
C TRP A 208 17.53 -18.34 2.26
N ASP A 209 16.70 -17.32 2.21
CA ASP A 209 17.06 -15.94 2.54
C ASP A 209 17.47 -15.79 4.00
N TYR A 210 16.85 -16.54 4.89
CA TYR A 210 17.16 -16.50 6.32
C TYR A 210 18.51 -17.16 6.65
N PHE A 211 18.81 -18.30 6.05
CA PHE A 211 20.02 -19.08 6.35
C PHE A 211 21.16 -18.86 5.35
N GLY A 212 20.85 -18.58 4.10
CA GLY A 212 21.83 -18.54 3.01
C GLY A 212 22.64 -17.25 2.91
N GLY A 213 22.15 -16.14 3.46
CA GLY A 213 22.84 -14.83 3.39
C GLY A 213 22.99 -14.25 1.98
N ALA A 214 22.60 -14.99 0.95
CA ALA A 214 22.53 -14.52 -0.42
C ALA A 214 21.15 -13.91 -0.68
N ARG A 215 21.09 -12.69 -1.23
CA ARG A 215 19.84 -12.13 -1.75
C ARG A 215 19.53 -12.84 -3.05
N SER A 216 18.31 -13.35 -3.19
CA SER A 216 17.77 -13.72 -4.49
C SER A 216 17.86 -12.51 -5.43
N ASP A 217 18.28 -12.74 -6.66
CA ASP A 217 18.35 -11.68 -7.67
C ASP A 217 16.96 -11.08 -7.86
N ALA A 218 16.83 -9.78 -7.57
CA ALA A 218 15.59 -9.07 -7.85
C ALA A 218 15.44 -8.95 -9.36
N VAL A 219 14.45 -9.61 -9.92
CA VAL A 219 14.06 -9.41 -11.33
C VAL A 219 13.37 -8.06 -11.41
N LEU A 220 14.10 -7.05 -11.92
CA LEU A 220 13.52 -5.77 -12.28
C LEU A 220 12.93 -5.89 -13.69
N ASP A 221 11.64 -6.19 -13.76
CA ASP A 221 10.92 -6.07 -15.03
C ASP A 221 10.72 -4.57 -15.35
N ARG A 222 11.64 -4.00 -16.11
CA ARG A 222 11.49 -2.67 -16.70
C ARG A 222 10.64 -2.82 -17.97
N LYS A 223 9.36 -2.54 -17.86
CA LYS A 223 8.62 -2.09 -19.04
C LYS A 223 9.15 -0.72 -19.41
N GLU A 224 9.78 -0.61 -20.58
CA GLU A 224 10.37 0.66 -21.10
C GLU A 224 9.37 1.82 -21.22
N GLU A 225 8.08 1.57 -21.03
CA GLU A 225 6.98 2.55 -21.17
C GLU A 225 6.49 3.16 -19.86
N LEU A 226 7.00 2.77 -18.71
CA LEU A 226 6.68 3.44 -17.44
C LEU A 226 7.58 4.65 -17.24
N GLN A 227 7.39 5.70 -18.03
CA GLN A 227 7.72 7.05 -17.58
C GLN A 227 6.73 7.39 -16.45
N ILE A 228 7.23 7.40 -15.23
CA ILE A 228 6.47 7.96 -14.11
C ILE A 228 6.37 9.45 -14.36
N ASP A 229 5.21 9.90 -14.79
CA ASP A 229 4.90 11.33 -14.86
C ASP A 229 4.70 11.84 -13.42
N TRP A 230 5.75 12.41 -12.88
CA TRP A 230 5.77 12.98 -11.53
C TRP A 230 4.89 14.23 -11.40
N ASN A 231 4.38 14.76 -12.53
CA ASN A 231 3.56 15.97 -12.59
C ASN A 231 2.08 15.68 -12.82
N ALA A 232 1.65 14.42 -12.92
CA ALA A 232 0.27 14.06 -13.21
C ALA A 232 -0.77 14.48 -12.15
N ASP A 233 -0.34 14.95 -10.99
CA ASP A 233 -1.20 15.37 -9.88
C ASP A 233 -1.25 16.90 -9.64
N GLY A 234 -1.21 17.71 -10.68
CA GLY A 234 -1.65 19.10 -10.55
C GLY A 234 -0.64 20.18 -10.95
N ASP A 235 -1.10 21.04 -11.82
CA ASP A 235 -0.67 22.42 -12.08
C ASP A 235 0.82 22.70 -12.36
N SER A 236 1.34 22.03 -13.38
CA SER A 236 2.48 22.59 -14.12
C SER A 236 2.22 22.46 -15.62
N PRO A 237 2.38 23.50 -16.44
CA PRO A 237 2.18 23.42 -17.88
C PRO A 237 3.14 22.42 -18.48
N SER A 238 2.60 21.52 -19.30
CA SER A 238 3.38 20.58 -20.10
C SER A 238 4.50 21.32 -20.85
N PRO A 239 5.74 20.79 -20.88
CA PRO A 239 6.75 21.35 -21.76
C PRO A 239 6.27 21.20 -23.20
N GLU A 240 6.17 22.32 -23.90
CA GLU A 240 5.83 22.36 -25.32
C GLU A 240 6.74 21.42 -26.10
N THR A 241 6.15 20.48 -26.79
CA THR A 241 6.84 19.60 -27.74
C THR A 241 7.51 20.50 -28.80
N PRO A 242 8.83 20.39 -29.06
CA PRO A 242 9.45 21.15 -30.11
C PRO A 242 8.78 20.82 -31.44
N GLN A 243 8.14 21.79 -32.07
CA GLN A 243 7.61 21.65 -33.42
C GLN A 243 8.75 21.22 -34.33
N ALA A 244 8.62 20.08 -34.97
CA ALA A 244 9.52 19.63 -36.03
C ALA A 244 9.63 20.71 -37.11
N ALA A 245 10.81 21.23 -37.29
CA ALA A 245 11.11 22.21 -38.32
C ALA A 245 10.69 21.67 -39.70
N ALA A 246 9.82 22.41 -40.36
CA ALA A 246 9.39 22.12 -41.71
C ALA A 246 10.62 22.07 -42.65
N GLN A 247 10.79 20.97 -43.35
CA GLN A 247 11.78 20.84 -44.40
C GLN A 247 11.38 21.73 -45.58
N PRO A 248 12.31 22.51 -46.20
CA PRO A 248 11.99 23.30 -47.39
C PRO A 248 11.85 22.38 -48.60
N GLU A 249 10.74 22.55 -49.32
CA GLU A 249 10.47 21.91 -50.61
C GLU A 249 11.59 22.24 -51.63
N ALA A 250 12.19 21.20 -52.16
CA ALA A 250 13.11 21.30 -53.30
C ALA A 250 12.30 21.57 -54.59
N LYS A 251 12.47 22.79 -55.17
CA LYS A 251 12.01 23.13 -56.49
C LYS A 251 12.90 22.41 -57.53
N HIS A 252 12.31 21.54 -58.33
CA HIS A 252 12.88 21.06 -59.58
C HIS A 252 12.49 22.03 -60.68
N SER A 253 13.52 22.59 -61.33
CA SER A 253 13.46 23.11 -62.70
C SER A 253 13.97 22.06 -63.65
#